data_f3f38ad2e311b29d06588dce5e880eff
#
_entry.id   f3f38ad2e311b29d06588dce5e880eff
#
_cell.length_a   1.000
_cell.length_b   1.000
_cell.length_c   1.000
_cell.angle_alpha   90.00
_cell.angle_beta   90.00
_cell.angle_gamma   90.00
#
_symmetry.space_group_name_H-M   'P 1'
#
loop_
_entity.id
_entity.type
_entity.pdbx_description
1 polymer ?
#
loop_
_entity_poly.entity_id
_entity_poly.type
_entity_poly.pdbx_seq_one_letter_code
_entity_poly.pdbx_strand_id
1 'polypeptide(L)'
;AGYIGAKTQKSAMQTVQISFGEKGSALFSLLNAMQLMGWTAVMIYMGAEVISILNQTADASIFPFLTLGLGILIILWLLLGFTKLGIFKSLSLVTMFLLMLWLSIQVANKPFIAMDVAQNIKFGTAVEIAAVMPLSWLPVVSDHTKNSETPFKTTALSTLTYTATSCWMYALGLGAALVTGKS
;
A
#
# COMPACT_ATOMS: atom_id res chain seq x y z
N ALA A 1 -6.66 -0.51 17.00
CA ALA A 1 -7.38 0.49 16.18
C ALA A 1 -8.62 -0.12 15.54
N GLY A 2 -8.52 -1.14 14.65
CA GLY A 2 -9.67 -1.71 13.92
C GLY A 2 -10.81 -2.23 14.80
N TYR A 3 -10.51 -2.96 15.88
CA TYR A 3 -11.52 -3.45 16.82
C TYR A 3 -12.28 -2.30 17.50
N ILE A 4 -11.59 -1.24 17.87
CA ILE A 4 -12.20 -0.06 18.49
C ILE A 4 -13.12 0.62 17.48
N GLY A 5 -12.66 0.85 16.25
CA GLY A 5 -13.47 1.42 15.17
C GLY A 5 -14.75 0.63 14.91
N ALA A 6 -14.65 -0.69 14.79
CA ALA A 6 -15.81 -1.56 14.59
C ALA A 6 -16.78 -1.56 15.78
N LYS A 7 -16.26 -1.56 17.02
CA LYS A 7 -17.08 -1.55 18.23
C LYS A 7 -17.78 -0.21 18.46
N THR A 8 -17.12 0.90 18.14
CA THR A 8 -17.65 2.25 18.36
C THR A 8 -18.35 2.82 17.15
N GLN A 9 -18.25 2.18 15.99
CA GLN A 9 -18.72 2.66 14.68
C GLN A 9 -18.16 4.05 14.31
N LYS A 10 -16.94 4.34 14.80
CA LYS A 10 -16.27 5.61 14.60
C LYS A 10 -15.10 5.48 13.63
N SER A 11 -14.83 6.56 12.90
CA SER A 11 -13.63 6.67 12.06
C SER A 11 -12.36 6.67 12.90
N ALA A 12 -11.21 6.46 12.26
CA ALA A 12 -9.91 6.48 12.95
C ALA A 12 -9.71 7.78 13.73
N MET A 13 -9.96 8.92 13.11
CA MET A 13 -9.78 10.24 13.76
C MET A 13 -10.81 10.51 14.86
N GLN A 14 -12.03 9.98 14.74
CA GLN A 14 -13.02 10.05 15.81
C GLN A 14 -12.65 9.16 17.00
N THR A 15 -11.98 8.02 16.78
CA THR A 15 -11.46 7.20 17.90
C THR A 15 -10.28 7.85 18.59
N VAL A 16 -9.41 8.55 17.86
CA VAL A 16 -8.32 9.36 18.44
C VAL A 16 -8.86 10.48 19.33
N GLN A 17 -9.99 11.07 18.96
CA GLN A 17 -10.63 12.13 19.76
C GLN A 17 -11.01 11.65 21.17
N ILE A 18 -11.34 10.37 21.34
CA ILE A 18 -11.66 9.80 22.66
C ILE A 18 -10.48 9.88 23.62
N SER A 19 -9.25 9.71 23.10
CA SER A 19 -8.03 9.69 23.92
C SER A 19 -7.34 11.05 24.03
N PHE A 20 -7.39 11.88 22.97
CA PHE A 20 -6.62 13.12 22.87
C PHE A 20 -7.47 14.39 22.82
N GLY A 21 -8.79 14.25 22.92
CA GLY A 21 -9.73 15.36 22.82
C GLY A 21 -9.81 15.96 21.41
N GLU A 22 -10.58 17.04 21.28
CA GLU A 22 -10.85 17.67 19.98
C GLU A 22 -9.59 18.28 19.33
N LYS A 23 -8.80 19.03 20.11
CA LYS A 23 -7.56 19.65 19.63
C LYS A 23 -6.51 18.63 19.24
N GLY A 24 -6.36 17.56 20.03
CA GLY A 24 -5.45 16.46 19.70
C GLY A 24 -5.88 15.72 18.44
N SER A 25 -7.17 15.44 18.30
CA SER A 25 -7.71 14.80 17.08
C SER A 25 -7.47 15.63 15.82
N ALA A 26 -7.59 16.95 15.90
CA ALA A 26 -7.30 17.86 14.78
C ALA A 26 -5.82 17.76 14.34
N LEU A 27 -4.88 17.75 15.31
CA LEU A 27 -3.46 17.56 15.02
C LEU A 27 -3.18 16.21 14.34
N PHE A 28 -3.72 15.12 14.90
CA PHE A 28 -3.54 13.79 14.29
C PHE A 28 -4.19 13.69 12.91
N SER A 29 -5.33 14.36 12.69
CA SER A 29 -5.97 14.42 11.36
C SER A 29 -5.09 15.13 10.33
N LEU A 30 -4.45 16.23 10.73
CA LEU A 30 -3.50 16.94 9.87
C LEU A 30 -2.29 16.07 9.54
N LEU A 31 -1.68 15.43 10.53
CA LEU A 31 -0.54 14.54 10.33
C LEU A 31 -0.90 13.36 9.42
N ASN A 32 -2.09 12.77 9.61
CA ASN A 32 -2.57 11.70 8.77
C ASN A 32 -2.81 12.17 7.32
N ALA A 33 -3.36 13.37 7.12
CA ALA A 33 -3.52 13.93 5.78
C ALA A 33 -2.16 14.15 5.10
N MET A 34 -1.16 14.66 5.80
CA MET A 34 0.20 14.81 5.28
C MET A 34 0.82 13.46 4.91
N GLN A 35 0.64 12.45 5.76
CA GLN A 35 1.10 11.09 5.50
C GLN A 35 0.45 10.52 4.22
N LEU A 36 -0.86 10.67 4.03
CA LEU A 36 -1.57 10.18 2.85
C LEU A 36 -1.13 10.91 1.58
N MET A 37 -0.88 12.23 1.66
CA MET A 37 -0.29 12.98 0.54
C MET A 37 1.11 12.47 0.19
N GLY A 38 1.94 12.21 1.18
CA GLY A 38 3.27 11.63 0.99
C GLY A 38 3.20 10.28 0.28
N TRP A 39 2.34 9.37 0.73
CA TRP A 39 2.13 8.08 0.07
C TRP A 39 1.62 8.22 -1.36
N THR A 40 0.69 9.14 -1.62
CA THR A 40 0.22 9.41 -2.98
C THR A 40 1.34 9.86 -3.90
N ALA A 41 2.21 10.77 -3.43
CA ALA A 41 3.37 11.22 -4.19
C ALA A 41 4.35 10.08 -4.50
N VAL A 42 4.65 9.23 -3.51
CA VAL A 42 5.50 8.05 -3.69
C VAL A 42 4.91 7.09 -4.73
N MET A 43 3.61 6.80 -4.67
CA MET A 43 2.95 5.91 -5.62
C MET A 43 2.93 6.46 -7.04
N ILE A 44 2.72 7.77 -7.21
CA ILE A 44 2.81 8.42 -8.52
C ILE A 44 4.23 8.33 -9.08
N TYR A 45 5.24 8.60 -8.25
CA TYR A 45 6.65 8.50 -8.64
C TYR A 45 7.01 7.09 -9.08
N MET A 46 6.70 6.08 -8.26
CA MET A 46 6.96 4.67 -8.60
C MET A 46 6.21 4.22 -9.86
N GLY A 47 4.97 4.68 -10.04
CA GLY A 47 4.20 4.41 -11.26
C GLY A 47 4.85 5.00 -12.51
N ALA A 48 5.35 6.24 -12.43
CA ALA A 48 6.07 6.89 -13.52
C ALA A 48 7.40 6.16 -13.84
N GLU A 49 8.10 5.71 -12.81
CA GLU A 49 9.34 4.94 -12.96
C GLU A 49 9.09 3.62 -13.69
N VAL A 50 8.06 2.87 -13.32
CA VAL A 50 7.69 1.62 -14.01
C VAL A 50 7.34 1.87 -15.48
N ILE A 51 6.57 2.92 -15.78
CA ILE A 51 6.23 3.29 -17.16
C ILE A 51 7.49 3.66 -17.95
N SER A 52 8.39 4.41 -17.37
CA SER A 52 9.68 4.79 -17.99
C SER A 52 10.53 3.57 -18.33
N ILE A 53 10.63 2.61 -17.40
CA ILE A 53 11.37 1.36 -17.60
C ILE A 53 10.74 0.51 -18.71
N LEU A 54 9.41 0.38 -18.73
CA LEU A 54 8.70 -0.42 -19.72
C LEU A 54 8.83 0.16 -21.14
N ASN A 55 8.82 1.48 -21.28
CA ASN A 55 8.97 2.16 -22.56
C ASN A 55 10.44 2.31 -22.99
N GLN A 56 11.40 1.87 -22.18
CA GLN A 56 12.85 2.08 -22.42
C GLN A 56 13.22 3.56 -22.66
N THR A 57 12.38 4.47 -22.21
CA THR A 57 12.60 5.91 -22.29
C THR A 57 13.40 6.37 -21.07
N ALA A 58 14.72 6.22 -21.13
CA ALA A 58 15.63 6.75 -20.11
C ALA A 58 15.75 8.29 -20.15
N ASP A 59 14.91 8.98 -20.93
CA ASP A 59 14.94 10.42 -21.08
C ASP A 59 14.39 11.10 -19.82
N ALA A 60 15.29 11.67 -19.03
CA ALA A 60 14.94 12.42 -17.82
C ALA A 60 13.94 13.57 -18.08
N SER A 61 13.84 14.05 -19.33
CA SER A 61 12.91 15.10 -19.74
C SER A 61 11.45 14.64 -19.77
N ILE A 62 11.18 13.35 -20.00
CA ILE A 62 9.82 12.79 -20.10
C ILE A 62 9.25 12.45 -18.71
N PHE A 63 10.10 12.16 -17.73
CA PHE A 63 9.71 11.74 -16.40
C PHE A 63 8.76 12.72 -15.67
N PRO A 64 8.98 14.05 -15.68
CA PRO A 64 8.05 15.00 -15.09
C PRO A 64 6.67 14.99 -15.77
N PHE A 65 6.60 14.75 -17.07
CA PHE A 65 5.32 14.66 -17.78
C PHE A 65 4.56 13.37 -17.44
N LEU A 66 5.26 12.26 -17.22
CA LEU A 66 4.65 11.00 -16.75
C LEU A 66 4.08 11.16 -15.34
N THR A 67 4.81 11.75 -14.42
CA THR A 67 4.33 12.01 -13.06
C THR A 67 3.12 12.95 -13.04
N LEU A 68 3.16 14.03 -13.84
CA LEU A 68 2.06 14.96 -13.98
C LEU A 68 0.84 14.29 -14.60
N GLY A 69 1.02 13.52 -15.66
CA GLY A 69 -0.05 12.76 -16.34
C GLY A 69 -0.73 11.79 -15.42
N LEU A 70 0.02 11.00 -14.62
CA LEU A 70 -0.53 10.09 -13.62
C LEU A 70 -1.28 10.84 -12.52
N GLY A 71 -0.74 11.98 -12.04
CA GLY A 71 -1.41 12.82 -11.06
C GLY A 71 -2.75 13.35 -11.57
N ILE A 72 -2.79 13.87 -12.80
CA ILE A 72 -4.03 14.33 -13.46
C ILE A 72 -5.02 13.16 -13.60
N LEU A 73 -4.56 11.99 -14.02
CA LEU A 73 -5.40 10.80 -14.18
C LEU A 73 -6.06 10.38 -12.85
N ILE A 74 -5.32 10.44 -11.74
CA ILE A 74 -5.85 10.18 -10.40
C ILE A 74 -6.90 11.23 -10.02
N ILE A 75 -6.64 12.51 -10.28
CA ILE A 75 -7.59 13.59 -9.99
C ILE A 75 -8.87 13.40 -10.81
N LEU A 76 -8.75 13.13 -12.11
CA LEU A 76 -9.90 12.85 -12.97
C LEU A 76 -10.69 11.64 -12.48
N TRP A 77 -10.00 10.58 -12.08
CA TRP A 77 -10.62 9.39 -11.49
C TRP A 77 -11.42 9.74 -10.23
N LEU A 78 -10.88 10.59 -9.36
CA LEU A 78 -11.56 11.06 -8.16
C LEU A 78 -12.79 11.92 -8.48
N LEU A 79 -12.69 12.82 -9.46
CA LEU A 79 -13.78 13.73 -9.87
C LEU A 79 -14.93 13.00 -10.57
N LEU A 80 -14.66 11.94 -11.34
CA LEU A 80 -15.68 11.14 -12.02
C LEU A 80 -16.57 10.34 -11.05
N GLY A 81 -16.23 10.33 -9.78
CA GLY A 81 -17.06 9.85 -8.68
C GLY A 81 -17.14 8.34 -8.55
N PHE A 82 -16.81 7.88 -7.39
CA PHE A 82 -16.71 6.46 -7.01
C PHE A 82 -18.04 5.69 -6.95
N THR A 83 -19.18 6.34 -7.11
CA THR A 83 -20.50 5.76 -6.83
C THR A 83 -20.96 4.69 -7.82
N LYS A 84 -20.36 4.64 -9.01
CA LYS A 84 -20.68 3.63 -10.04
C LYS A 84 -19.56 2.64 -10.34
N LEU A 85 -18.45 2.71 -9.61
CA LEU A 85 -17.21 1.96 -9.91
C LEU A 85 -17.04 0.65 -9.12
N GLY A 86 -18.09 0.14 -8.47
CA GLY A 86 -18.00 -1.13 -7.72
C GLY A 86 -17.49 -2.29 -8.57
N ILE A 87 -17.96 -2.37 -9.83
CA ILE A 87 -17.53 -3.41 -10.78
C ILE A 87 -16.06 -3.21 -11.18
N PHE A 88 -15.65 -1.99 -11.49
CA PHE A 88 -14.26 -1.68 -11.84
C PHE A 88 -13.30 -1.96 -10.68
N LYS A 89 -13.69 -1.64 -9.46
CA LYS A 89 -12.91 -1.96 -8.26
C LYS A 89 -12.73 -3.48 -8.12
N SER A 90 -13.80 -4.25 -8.24
CA SER A 90 -13.74 -5.71 -8.16
C SER A 90 -12.92 -6.31 -9.29
N LEU A 91 -13.10 -5.83 -10.51
CA LEU A 91 -12.32 -6.27 -11.68
C LEU A 91 -10.83 -5.98 -11.49
N SER A 92 -10.46 -4.78 -11.03
CA SER A 92 -9.07 -4.42 -10.74
C SER A 92 -8.46 -5.32 -9.67
N LEU A 93 -9.19 -5.62 -8.59
CA LEU A 93 -8.72 -6.51 -7.53
C LEU A 93 -8.48 -7.93 -8.04
N VAL A 94 -9.41 -8.47 -8.83
CA VAL A 94 -9.26 -9.81 -9.42
C VAL A 94 -8.09 -9.84 -10.41
N THR A 95 -7.97 -8.83 -11.28
CA THR A 95 -6.87 -8.73 -12.23
C THR A 95 -5.52 -8.65 -11.52
N MET A 96 -5.40 -7.81 -10.49
CA MET A 96 -4.17 -7.70 -9.69
C MET A 96 -3.83 -9.03 -8.99
N PHE A 97 -4.83 -9.72 -8.44
CA PHE A 97 -4.62 -11.02 -7.81
C PHE A 97 -4.11 -12.07 -8.82
N LEU A 98 -4.71 -12.13 -10.00
CA LEU A 98 -4.26 -13.05 -11.08
C LEU A 98 -2.86 -12.71 -11.56
N LEU A 99 -2.52 -11.43 -11.72
CA LEU A 99 -1.16 -11.00 -12.09
C LEU A 99 -0.14 -11.39 -11.01
N MET A 100 -0.48 -11.27 -9.73
CA MET A 100 0.39 -11.70 -8.63
C MET A 100 0.59 -13.21 -8.60
N LEU A 101 -0.45 -14.00 -8.87
CA LEU A 101 -0.33 -15.45 -9.03
C LEU A 101 0.57 -15.81 -10.19
N TRP A 102 0.35 -15.20 -11.36
CA TRP A 102 1.17 -15.41 -12.54
C TRP A 102 2.64 -15.07 -12.28
N LEU A 103 2.92 -13.93 -11.65
CA LEU A 103 4.27 -13.52 -11.29
C LEU A 103 4.90 -14.50 -10.30
N SER A 104 4.14 -14.99 -9.32
CA SER A 104 4.62 -16.01 -8.37
C SER A 104 5.06 -17.29 -9.06
N ILE A 105 4.30 -17.76 -10.06
CA ILE A 105 4.64 -18.92 -10.86
C ILE A 105 5.91 -18.66 -11.68
N GLN A 106 6.05 -17.48 -12.27
CA GLN A 106 7.22 -17.11 -13.06
C GLN A 106 8.50 -17.08 -12.19
N VAL A 107 8.40 -16.52 -11.00
CA VAL A 107 9.52 -16.46 -10.04
C VAL A 107 9.89 -17.87 -9.56
N ALA A 108 8.90 -18.71 -9.23
CA ALA A 108 9.14 -20.06 -8.73
C ALA A 108 9.80 -20.99 -9.78
N ASN A 109 9.56 -20.75 -11.07
CA ASN A 109 10.09 -21.55 -12.18
C ASN A 109 11.48 -21.11 -12.66
N LYS A 110 12.07 -20.06 -12.10
CA LYS A 110 13.39 -19.57 -12.49
C LYS A 110 14.46 -19.94 -11.46
N PRO A 111 15.69 -20.24 -11.88
CA PRO A 111 16.78 -20.46 -10.95
C PRO A 111 17.13 -19.15 -10.22
N PHE A 112 17.40 -19.26 -8.93
CA PHE A 112 17.90 -18.13 -8.15
C PHE A 112 19.36 -17.86 -8.49
N ILE A 113 19.70 -16.62 -8.71
CA ILE A 113 21.08 -16.15 -8.93
C ILE A 113 21.66 -15.85 -7.54
N ALA A 114 22.85 -16.39 -7.26
CA ALA A 114 23.56 -16.02 -6.05
C ALA A 114 23.90 -14.51 -6.13
N MET A 115 23.26 -13.72 -5.30
CA MET A 115 23.58 -12.31 -5.16
C MET A 115 24.75 -12.17 -4.20
N ASP A 116 25.79 -11.47 -4.64
CA ASP A 116 26.83 -11.00 -3.72
C ASP A 116 26.22 -9.83 -2.92
N VAL A 117 25.68 -10.15 -1.74
CA VAL A 117 25.03 -9.17 -0.87
C VAL A 117 26.11 -8.33 -0.19
N ALA A 118 26.65 -7.39 -0.94
CA ALA A 118 27.68 -6.46 -0.44
C ALA A 118 27.15 -5.44 0.59
N GLN A 119 25.85 -5.40 0.82
CA GLN A 119 25.24 -4.48 1.78
C GLN A 119 24.71 -5.26 3.00
N ASN A 120 25.47 -5.23 4.07
CA ASN A 120 25.03 -5.69 5.38
C ASN A 120 24.01 -4.68 5.96
N ILE A 121 22.72 -4.87 5.65
CA ILE A 121 21.66 -4.13 6.31
C ILE A 121 21.65 -4.54 7.79
N LYS A 122 21.79 -3.57 8.68
CA LYS A 122 21.67 -3.83 10.12
C LYS A 122 20.28 -4.37 10.45
N PHE A 123 20.20 -5.33 11.36
CA PHE A 123 18.93 -5.96 11.77
C PHE A 123 17.85 -4.92 12.14
N GLY A 124 18.24 -3.85 12.88
CA GLY A 124 17.32 -2.78 13.25
C GLY A 124 16.71 -2.07 12.04
N THR A 125 17.51 -1.78 11.02
CA THR A 125 17.03 -1.16 9.77
C THR A 125 16.08 -2.10 9.01
N ALA A 126 16.37 -3.40 8.97
CA ALA A 126 15.48 -4.37 8.34
C ALA A 126 14.13 -4.45 9.06
N VAL A 127 14.12 -4.44 10.39
CA VAL A 127 12.88 -4.39 11.20
C VAL A 127 12.11 -3.10 10.96
N GLU A 128 12.79 -1.95 10.91
CA GLU A 128 12.19 -0.66 10.64
C GLU A 128 11.48 -0.64 9.27
N ILE A 129 12.16 -1.06 8.22
CA ILE A 129 11.58 -1.14 6.86
C ILE A 129 10.36 -2.07 6.84
N ALA A 130 10.45 -3.23 7.49
CA ALA A 130 9.34 -4.18 7.54
C ALA A 130 8.13 -3.65 8.34
N ALA A 131 8.36 -2.82 9.37
CA ALA A 131 7.32 -2.28 10.24
C ALA A 131 6.65 -1.02 9.69
N VAL A 132 7.33 -0.24 8.86
CA VAL A 132 6.82 1.04 8.31
C VAL A 132 5.48 0.87 7.60
N MET A 133 5.34 -0.15 6.77
CA MET A 133 4.12 -0.39 5.99
C MET A 133 2.90 -0.68 6.89
N PRO A 134 2.92 -1.67 7.81
CA PRO A 134 1.82 -1.91 8.74
C PRO A 134 1.51 -0.72 9.64
N LEU A 135 2.53 -0.02 10.13
CA LEU A 135 2.35 1.14 11.01
C LEU A 135 1.70 2.32 10.28
N SER A 136 2.06 2.55 9.02
CA SER A 136 1.46 3.61 8.21
C SER A 136 -0.02 3.37 7.91
N TRP A 137 -0.48 2.12 7.94
CA TRP A 137 -1.88 1.76 7.73
C TRP A 137 -2.73 1.81 9.01
N LEU A 138 -2.09 1.76 10.16
CA LEU A 138 -2.75 1.75 11.46
C LEU A 138 -3.71 2.93 11.69
N PRO A 139 -3.39 4.18 11.28
CA PRO A 139 -4.29 5.33 11.46
C PRO A 139 -5.59 5.25 10.68
N VAL A 140 -5.68 4.44 9.63
CA VAL A 140 -6.87 4.35 8.76
C VAL A 140 -7.63 3.03 8.89
N VAL A 141 -7.10 2.04 9.63
CA VAL A 141 -7.72 0.71 9.73
C VAL A 141 -9.13 0.75 10.32
N SER A 142 -9.42 1.68 11.23
CA SER A 142 -10.76 1.85 11.80
C SER A 142 -11.80 2.25 10.75
N ASP A 143 -11.39 3.01 9.72
CA ASP A 143 -12.28 3.44 8.65
C ASP A 143 -12.79 2.26 7.81
N HIS A 144 -12.00 1.19 7.70
CA HIS A 144 -12.37 -0.04 7.01
C HIS A 144 -13.27 -0.95 7.85
N THR A 145 -13.18 -0.86 9.17
CA THR A 145 -13.90 -1.77 10.07
C THR A 145 -15.14 -1.17 10.72
N LYS A 146 -15.30 0.17 10.71
CA LYS A 146 -16.37 0.90 11.43
C LYS A 146 -17.80 0.47 11.10
N ASN A 147 -18.06 -0.01 9.89
CA ASN A 147 -19.40 -0.42 9.44
C ASN A 147 -19.69 -1.92 9.70
N SER A 148 -18.85 -2.59 10.50
CA SER A 148 -19.00 -4.03 10.74
C SER A 148 -19.93 -4.31 11.92
N GLU A 149 -20.82 -5.26 11.72
CA GLU A 149 -21.71 -5.80 12.78
C GLU A 149 -20.98 -6.76 13.73
N THR A 150 -19.88 -7.35 13.30
CA THR A 150 -19.09 -8.33 14.08
C THR A 150 -17.66 -7.86 14.31
N PRO A 151 -17.41 -6.97 15.29
CA PRO A 151 -16.12 -6.31 15.48
C PRO A 151 -14.91 -7.23 15.56
N PHE A 152 -14.99 -8.29 16.34
CA PHE A 152 -13.88 -9.22 16.53
C PHE A 152 -13.57 -10.01 15.25
N LYS A 153 -14.59 -10.59 14.61
CA LYS A 153 -14.40 -11.38 13.39
C LYS A 153 -13.83 -10.53 12.25
N THR A 154 -14.36 -9.34 12.06
CA THR A 154 -13.89 -8.42 11.00
C THR A 154 -12.46 -7.98 11.24
N THR A 155 -12.12 -7.61 12.48
CA THR A 155 -10.74 -7.19 12.79
C THR A 155 -9.77 -8.36 12.63
N ALA A 156 -10.12 -9.55 13.13
CA ALA A 156 -9.27 -10.74 13.00
C ALA A 156 -9.06 -11.11 11.53
N LEU A 157 -10.15 -11.13 10.73
CA LEU A 157 -10.08 -11.45 9.32
C LEU A 157 -9.26 -10.41 8.55
N SER A 158 -9.47 -9.11 8.80
CA SER A 158 -8.68 -8.04 8.18
C SER A 158 -7.19 -8.15 8.51
N THR A 159 -6.85 -8.43 9.77
CA THR A 159 -5.46 -8.59 10.21
C THR A 159 -4.82 -9.82 9.56
N LEU A 160 -5.51 -10.96 9.58
CA LEU A 160 -5.03 -12.20 8.95
C LEU A 160 -4.81 -12.03 7.45
N THR A 161 -5.78 -11.47 6.74
CA THR A 161 -5.67 -11.23 5.30
C THR A 161 -4.53 -10.27 4.99
N TYR A 162 -4.42 -9.16 5.73
CA TYR A 162 -3.33 -8.21 5.55
C TYR A 162 -1.97 -8.86 5.79
N THR A 163 -1.80 -9.60 6.88
CA THR A 163 -0.55 -10.28 7.20
C THR A 163 -0.18 -11.32 6.14
N ALA A 164 -1.13 -12.19 5.75
CA ALA A 164 -0.89 -13.22 4.76
C ALA A 164 -0.50 -12.64 3.39
N THR A 165 -1.23 -11.62 2.92
CA THR A 165 -0.93 -10.96 1.64
C THR A 165 0.38 -10.19 1.69
N SER A 166 0.70 -9.52 2.80
CA SER A 166 1.98 -8.82 2.97
C SER A 166 3.16 -9.77 2.97
N CYS A 167 3.09 -10.89 3.72
CA CYS A 167 4.12 -11.92 3.71
C CYS A 167 4.32 -12.51 2.31
N TRP A 168 3.24 -12.79 1.60
CA TRP A 168 3.30 -13.26 0.21
C TRP A 168 4.00 -12.24 -0.69
N MET A 169 3.62 -10.96 -0.61
CA MET A 169 4.23 -9.89 -1.42
C MET A 169 5.73 -9.70 -1.12
N TYR A 170 6.12 -9.75 0.16
CA TYR A 170 7.54 -9.70 0.53
C TYR A 170 8.32 -10.89 -0.01
N ALA A 171 7.77 -12.11 0.11
CA ALA A 171 8.40 -13.31 -0.44
C ALA A 171 8.53 -13.25 -1.96
N LEU A 172 7.51 -12.73 -2.63
CA LEU A 172 7.51 -12.54 -4.08
C LEU A 172 8.53 -11.49 -4.52
N GLY A 173 8.61 -10.35 -3.81
CA GLY A 173 9.60 -9.31 -4.08
C GLY A 173 11.03 -9.82 -3.90
N LEU A 174 11.28 -10.56 -2.81
CA LEU A 174 12.58 -11.21 -2.58
C LEU A 174 12.90 -12.22 -3.68
N GLY A 175 11.95 -13.08 -4.04
CA GLY A 175 12.13 -14.05 -5.12
C GLY A 175 12.42 -13.38 -6.46
N ALA A 176 11.72 -12.30 -6.79
CA ALA A 176 11.97 -11.52 -8.01
C ALA A 176 13.38 -10.90 -8.02
N ALA A 177 13.83 -10.35 -6.90
CA ALA A 177 15.18 -9.82 -6.76
C ALA A 177 16.23 -10.92 -6.97
N LEU A 178 16.07 -12.10 -6.34
CA LEU A 178 16.97 -13.23 -6.48
C LEU A 178 17.01 -13.82 -7.91
N VAL A 179 15.90 -13.73 -8.65
CA VAL A 179 15.85 -14.17 -10.06
C VAL A 179 16.48 -13.17 -11.00
N THR A 180 16.32 -11.86 -10.74
CA THR A 180 16.83 -10.81 -11.62
C THR A 180 18.27 -10.39 -11.31
N GLY A 181 18.78 -10.73 -10.13
CA GLY A 181 20.08 -10.26 -9.65
C GLY A 181 20.14 -8.74 -9.42
N LYS A 182 18.97 -8.08 -9.30
CA LYS A 182 18.84 -6.64 -9.06
C LYS A 182 18.11 -6.43 -7.75
N SER A 183 18.69 -5.59 -6.90
CA SER A 183 18.10 -5.13 -5.62
C SER A 183 17.53 -3.74 -5.78
#